data_b2e5ce6691e26abc8daf47fbf954ec46
#
_entry.id   b2e5ce6691e26abc8daf47fbf954ec46
#
_cell.length_a   1.000
_cell.length_b   1.000
_cell.length_c   1.000
_cell.angle_alpha   90.00
_cell.angle_beta   90.00
_cell.angle_gamma   90.00
#
_symmetry.space_group_name_H-M   'P 1'
#
loop_
_entity.id
_entity.type
_entity.pdbx_description
1 polymer ?
#
loop_
_entity_poly.entity_id
_entity_poly.type
_entity_poly.pdbx_seq_one_letter_code
_entity_poly.pdbx_strand_id
1 'polypeptide(L)'
;MFEEAKFLVSLLAKVAKSDGRVNELEARLISETLDDITLRLGNDAAMRAELKQIYNREKETVHNAYFIARQYKDRFRLSQDAVAAKISFLLNLAYIDGEFSKSEHKVIEQIASGFGLDEGIFEAILARFEAFYDQRQTRRNPYEMRTKSPYAVLGLKEDAPFDEVKKRYRELVKKYHPDILMGRGESEEMIEKSTRKLQEINEAYETIKQKS
;
A
#
# COMPACT_ATOMS: atom_id res chain seq x y z
N MET A 1 14.93 8.81 15.32
CA MET A 1 13.75 8.09 14.77
C MET A 1 12.70 9.04 14.19
N PHE A 2 12.12 10.00 14.95
CA PHE A 2 11.08 10.89 14.40
C PHE A 2 11.59 11.77 13.24
N GLU A 3 12.75 12.40 13.37
CA GLU A 3 13.38 13.17 12.28
C GLU A 3 13.69 12.32 11.05
N GLU A 4 14.02 11.06 11.23
CA GLU A 4 14.23 10.11 10.14
C GLU A 4 12.91 9.79 9.41
N ALA A 5 11.83 9.61 10.18
CA ALA A 5 10.50 9.39 9.62
C ALA A 5 10.02 10.54 8.72
N LYS A 6 10.36 11.80 9.05
CA LYS A 6 10.05 12.98 8.23
C LYS A 6 10.65 12.87 6.83
N PHE A 7 11.91 12.44 6.70
CA PHE A 7 12.53 12.23 5.40
C PHE A 7 11.86 11.11 4.61
N LEU A 8 11.56 9.98 5.26
CA LEU A 8 10.89 8.86 4.60
C LEU A 8 9.51 9.27 4.08
N VAL A 9 8.73 9.99 4.89
CA VAL A 9 7.41 10.49 4.51
C VAL A 9 7.50 11.51 3.37
N SER A 10 8.55 12.36 3.35
CA SER A 10 8.79 13.27 2.23
C SER A 10 9.04 12.53 0.93
N LEU A 11 9.85 11.46 0.94
CA LEU A 11 10.10 10.63 -0.24
C LEU A 11 8.85 9.87 -0.69
N LEU A 12 8.05 9.32 0.25
CA LEU A 12 6.75 8.72 -0.05
C LEU A 12 5.82 9.69 -0.79
N ALA A 13 5.77 10.95 -0.35
CA ALA A 13 4.96 11.97 -0.99
C ALA A 13 5.40 12.26 -2.44
N LYS A 14 6.71 12.19 -2.71
CA LYS A 14 7.24 12.39 -4.08
C LYS A 14 6.89 11.23 -5.01
N VAL A 15 6.97 9.99 -4.53
CA VAL A 15 6.58 8.81 -5.30
C VAL A 15 5.08 8.83 -5.58
N ALA A 16 4.25 8.97 -4.56
CA ALA A 16 2.79 8.95 -4.69
C ALA A 16 2.22 10.09 -5.55
N LYS A 17 2.95 11.19 -5.75
CA LYS A 17 2.50 12.31 -6.59
C LYS A 17 3.11 12.29 -8.00
N SER A 18 3.97 11.34 -8.30
CA SER A 18 4.77 11.34 -9.53
C SER A 18 3.92 11.28 -10.82
N ASP A 19 2.80 10.61 -10.80
CA ASP A 19 1.83 10.50 -11.91
C ASP A 19 0.69 11.54 -11.84
N GLY A 20 0.68 12.39 -10.81
CA GLY A 20 -0.29 13.47 -10.61
C GLY A 20 -1.54 13.08 -9.82
N ARG A 21 -1.79 11.82 -9.57
CA ARG A 21 -2.95 11.31 -8.80
C ARG A 21 -2.51 10.26 -7.79
N VAL A 22 -3.08 10.34 -6.60
CA VAL A 22 -2.93 9.30 -5.59
C VAL A 22 -4.18 8.44 -5.63
N ASN A 23 -4.05 7.16 -5.97
CA ASN A 23 -5.16 6.24 -6.00
C ASN A 23 -5.56 5.79 -4.58
N GLU A 24 -6.69 5.09 -4.43
CA GLU A 24 -7.18 4.67 -3.12
C GLU A 24 -6.27 3.67 -2.41
N LEU A 25 -5.61 2.76 -3.16
CA LEU A 25 -4.69 1.77 -2.60
C LEU A 25 -3.42 2.43 -2.07
N GLU A 26 -2.85 3.37 -2.82
CA GLU A 26 -1.71 4.17 -2.37
C GLU A 26 -2.06 5.00 -1.13
N ALA A 27 -3.21 5.71 -1.15
CA ALA A 27 -3.66 6.52 -0.03
C ALA A 27 -3.82 5.69 1.25
N ARG A 28 -4.34 4.47 1.11
CA ARG A 28 -4.48 3.53 2.21
C ARG A 28 -3.12 3.07 2.73
N LEU A 29 -2.21 2.62 1.85
CA LEU A 29 -0.87 2.19 2.24
C LEU A 29 -0.09 3.32 2.92
N ILE A 30 -0.23 4.54 2.42
CA ILE A 30 0.39 5.72 3.04
C ILE A 30 -0.17 5.95 4.44
N SER A 31 -1.50 5.86 4.63
CA SER A 31 -2.12 6.01 5.95
C SER A 31 -1.65 4.93 6.91
N GLU A 32 -1.65 3.67 6.50
CA GLU A 32 -1.15 2.54 7.29
C GLU A 32 0.33 2.71 7.65
N THR A 33 1.15 3.21 6.70
CA THR A 33 2.57 3.52 6.95
C THR A 33 2.74 4.62 8.01
N LEU A 34 1.93 5.69 7.95
CA LEU A 34 1.97 6.75 8.96
C LEU A 34 1.56 6.22 10.34
N ASP A 35 0.58 5.32 10.40
CA ASP A 35 0.12 4.69 11.63
C ASP A 35 1.22 3.77 12.21
N ASP A 36 1.86 2.94 11.39
CA ASP A 36 2.97 2.07 11.80
C ASP A 36 4.17 2.86 12.32
N ILE A 37 4.56 3.92 11.63
CA ILE A 37 5.64 4.81 12.08
C ILE A 37 5.28 5.43 13.43
N THR A 38 4.06 5.94 13.57
CA THR A 38 3.57 6.58 14.79
C THR A 38 3.55 5.60 15.96
N LEU A 39 3.05 4.38 15.73
CA LEU A 39 3.02 3.33 16.74
C LEU A 39 4.42 3.00 17.27
N ARG A 40 5.42 2.87 16.38
CA ARG A 40 6.83 2.62 16.74
C ARG A 40 7.47 3.79 17.49
N LEU A 41 6.94 5.00 17.35
CA LEU A 41 7.41 6.23 17.99
C LEU A 41 6.69 6.55 19.31
N GLY A 42 5.86 5.62 19.82
CA GLY A 42 5.15 5.79 21.08
C GLY A 42 3.68 6.17 20.94
N ASN A 43 3.11 6.04 19.74
CA ASN A 43 1.69 6.28 19.44
C ASN A 43 1.20 7.69 19.75
N ASP A 44 2.02 8.69 19.44
CA ASP A 44 1.71 10.11 19.67
C ASP A 44 0.91 10.69 18.49
N ALA A 45 -0.32 11.10 18.76
CA ALA A 45 -1.21 11.69 17.76
C ALA A 45 -0.68 13.02 17.18
N ALA A 46 0.09 13.81 17.93
CA ALA A 46 0.71 15.04 17.44
C ALA A 46 1.80 14.71 16.41
N MET A 47 2.63 13.68 16.66
CA MET A 47 3.61 13.21 15.69
C MET A 47 2.96 12.71 14.41
N ARG A 48 1.86 11.96 14.51
CA ARG A 48 1.09 11.53 13.34
C ARG A 48 0.56 12.70 12.52
N ALA A 49 0.01 13.72 13.19
CA ALA A 49 -0.50 14.92 12.53
C ALA A 49 0.63 15.66 11.82
N GLU A 50 1.80 15.78 12.45
CA GLU A 50 2.98 16.42 11.84
C GLU A 50 3.47 15.65 10.61
N LEU A 51 3.58 14.31 10.66
CA LEU A 51 3.95 13.49 9.51
C LEU A 51 2.95 13.64 8.36
N LYS A 52 1.64 13.69 8.65
CA LYS A 52 0.60 13.95 7.65
C LYS A 52 0.73 15.34 7.02
N GLN A 53 1.07 16.36 7.81
CA GLN A 53 1.32 17.71 7.29
C GLN A 53 2.55 17.74 6.38
N ILE A 54 3.63 17.05 6.75
CA ILE A 54 4.83 16.90 5.91
C ILE A 54 4.47 16.23 4.59
N TYR A 55 3.76 15.11 4.62
CA TYR A 55 3.30 14.43 3.41
C TYR A 55 2.49 15.37 2.50
N ASN A 56 1.49 16.07 3.05
CA ASN A 56 0.66 16.97 2.29
C ASN A 56 1.43 18.16 1.71
N ARG A 57 2.40 18.71 2.43
CA ARG A 57 3.27 19.77 1.94
C ARG A 57 4.18 19.27 0.83
N GLU A 58 4.85 18.12 1.02
CA GLU A 58 5.83 17.62 0.08
C GLU A 58 5.22 17.18 -1.24
N LYS A 59 4.00 16.65 -1.27
CA LYS A 59 3.33 16.33 -2.53
C LYS A 59 3.00 17.55 -3.39
N GLU A 60 2.92 18.76 -2.79
CA GLU A 60 2.63 20.01 -3.51
C GLU A 60 3.90 20.82 -3.82
N THR A 61 5.05 20.45 -3.23
CA THR A 61 6.31 21.18 -3.43
C THR A 61 7.11 20.68 -4.62
N VAL A 62 7.86 21.58 -5.25
CA VAL A 62 8.77 21.28 -6.38
C VAL A 62 10.11 20.72 -5.90
N HIS A 63 10.29 20.43 -4.61
CA HIS A 63 11.53 19.88 -4.08
C HIS A 63 11.91 18.58 -4.81
N ASN A 64 13.15 18.57 -5.32
CA ASN A 64 13.66 17.41 -6.05
C ASN A 64 13.90 16.23 -5.09
N ALA A 65 13.37 15.08 -5.42
CA ALA A 65 13.50 13.84 -4.65
C ALA A 65 14.97 13.43 -4.42
N TYR A 66 15.86 13.71 -5.38
CA TYR A 66 17.30 13.52 -5.26
C TYR A 66 17.89 14.24 -4.03
N PHE A 67 17.59 15.53 -3.86
CA PHE A 67 18.15 16.31 -2.75
C PHE A 67 17.63 15.85 -1.39
N ILE A 68 16.35 15.48 -1.31
CA ILE A 68 15.76 14.93 -0.08
C ILE A 68 16.48 13.62 0.29
N ALA A 69 16.68 12.71 -0.66
CA ALA A 69 17.35 11.44 -0.46
C ALA A 69 18.82 11.65 -0.04
N ARG A 70 19.54 12.56 -0.70
CA ARG A 70 20.93 12.88 -0.34
C ARG A 70 21.05 13.42 1.07
N GLN A 71 20.22 14.40 1.45
CA GLN A 71 20.20 14.93 2.82
C GLN A 71 19.86 13.84 3.85
N TYR A 72 18.93 12.95 3.52
CA TYR A 72 18.55 11.84 4.36
C TYR A 72 19.75 10.92 4.62
N LYS A 73 20.44 10.50 3.55
CA LYS A 73 21.64 9.65 3.66
C LYS A 73 22.71 10.30 4.50
N ASP A 74 23.05 11.56 4.19
CA ASP A 74 24.15 12.28 4.84
C ASP A 74 23.86 12.53 6.33
N ARG A 75 22.62 12.93 6.66
CA ARG A 75 22.21 13.22 8.04
C ARG A 75 22.20 11.98 8.93
N PHE A 76 21.77 10.84 8.43
CA PHE A 76 21.63 9.61 9.21
C PHE A 76 22.71 8.59 8.91
N ARG A 77 23.67 8.90 8.05
CA ARG A 77 24.77 8.01 7.65
C ARG A 77 24.28 6.62 7.27
N LEU A 78 23.26 6.57 6.40
CA LEU A 78 22.60 5.32 6.03
C LEU A 78 23.59 4.35 5.38
N SER A 79 23.59 3.11 5.86
CA SER A 79 24.32 2.01 5.24
C SER A 79 23.70 1.62 3.89
N GLN A 80 24.44 0.89 3.07
CA GLN A 80 23.91 0.38 1.78
C GLN A 80 22.67 -0.49 1.97
N ASP A 81 22.65 -1.35 2.99
CA ASP A 81 21.49 -2.19 3.29
C ASP A 81 20.26 -1.37 3.71
N ALA A 82 20.47 -0.31 4.51
CA ALA A 82 19.41 0.59 4.90
C ALA A 82 18.84 1.36 3.70
N VAL A 83 19.71 1.77 2.77
CA VAL A 83 19.31 2.42 1.51
C VAL A 83 18.50 1.43 0.64
N ALA A 84 19.01 0.22 0.43
CA ALA A 84 18.31 -0.82 -0.35
C ALA A 84 16.94 -1.14 0.24
N ALA A 85 16.82 -1.23 1.57
CA ALA A 85 15.54 -1.44 2.24
C ALA A 85 14.56 -0.29 1.99
N LYS A 86 15.04 0.98 2.01
CA LYS A 86 14.19 2.15 1.73
C LYS A 86 13.75 2.20 0.27
N ILE A 87 14.61 1.89 -0.68
CA ILE A 87 14.24 1.78 -2.10
C ILE A 87 13.20 0.67 -2.30
N SER A 88 13.42 -0.52 -1.73
CA SER A 88 12.45 -1.62 -1.81
C SER A 88 11.09 -1.26 -1.20
N PHE A 89 11.08 -0.46 -0.14
CA PHE A 89 9.84 0.04 0.48
C PHE A 89 9.10 1.03 -0.45
N LEU A 90 9.83 1.94 -1.11
CA LEU A 90 9.24 2.88 -2.09
C LEU A 90 8.72 2.15 -3.34
N LEU A 91 9.44 1.12 -3.80
CA LEU A 91 8.96 0.25 -4.88
C LEU A 91 7.67 -0.49 -4.49
N ASN A 92 7.54 -0.92 -3.24
CA ASN A 92 6.31 -1.54 -2.75
C ASN A 92 5.10 -0.59 -2.84
N LEU A 93 5.29 0.71 -2.59
CA LEU A 93 4.24 1.71 -2.80
C LEU A 93 3.90 1.84 -4.29
N ALA A 94 4.90 2.00 -5.14
CA ALA A 94 4.72 2.20 -6.56
C ALA A 94 4.06 0.99 -7.27
N TYR A 95 4.28 -0.23 -6.78
CA TYR A 95 3.67 -1.45 -7.34
C TYR A 95 2.35 -1.86 -6.69
N ILE A 96 1.76 -1.04 -5.79
CA ILE A 96 0.60 -1.46 -4.98
C ILE A 96 -0.64 -1.76 -5.81
N ASP A 97 -0.85 -1.04 -6.90
CA ASP A 97 -1.97 -1.22 -7.83
C ASP A 97 -1.67 -2.18 -8.99
N GLY A 98 -0.43 -2.67 -9.07
CA GLY A 98 0.00 -3.61 -10.10
C GLY A 98 0.60 -2.94 -11.36
N GLU A 99 0.64 -1.62 -11.40
CA GLU A 99 1.22 -0.85 -12.51
C GLU A 99 2.38 0.00 -11.99
N PHE A 100 3.55 -0.10 -12.62
CA PHE A 100 4.70 0.74 -12.33
C PHE A 100 4.90 1.75 -13.46
N SER A 101 4.48 2.98 -13.21
CA SER A 101 4.50 4.03 -14.22
C SER A 101 5.92 4.54 -14.50
N LYS A 102 6.13 5.09 -15.71
CA LYS A 102 7.41 5.75 -16.07
C LYS A 102 7.73 6.93 -15.16
N SER A 103 6.72 7.58 -14.63
CA SER A 103 6.87 8.73 -13.72
C SER A 103 7.38 8.29 -12.35
N GLU A 104 6.84 7.20 -11.81
CA GLU A 104 7.31 6.60 -10.56
C GLU A 104 8.72 6.07 -10.68
N HIS A 105 9.01 5.34 -11.78
CA HIS A 105 10.35 4.86 -12.08
C HIS A 105 11.37 6.01 -12.01
N LYS A 106 11.11 7.10 -12.72
CA LYS A 106 12.00 8.27 -12.77
C LYS A 106 12.21 8.91 -11.39
N VAL A 107 11.15 8.98 -10.57
CA VAL A 107 11.26 9.54 -9.21
C VAL A 107 12.06 8.60 -8.31
N ILE A 108 11.85 7.29 -8.36
CA ILE A 108 12.59 6.32 -7.55
C ILE A 108 14.05 6.25 -7.98
N GLU A 109 14.35 6.35 -9.28
CA GLU A 109 15.71 6.47 -9.82
C GLU A 109 16.42 7.72 -9.29
N GLN A 110 15.76 8.88 -9.26
CA GLN A 110 16.30 10.09 -8.64
C GLN A 110 16.59 9.91 -7.15
N ILE A 111 15.70 9.21 -6.42
CA ILE A 111 15.89 8.89 -5.00
C ILE A 111 17.11 7.98 -4.83
N ALA A 112 17.23 6.92 -5.64
CA ALA A 112 18.37 6.00 -5.62
C ALA A 112 19.69 6.72 -5.88
N SER A 113 19.73 7.56 -6.91
CA SER A 113 20.89 8.42 -7.20
C SER A 113 21.21 9.38 -6.05
N GLY A 114 20.21 9.99 -5.42
CA GLY A 114 20.38 10.85 -4.24
C GLY A 114 20.94 10.07 -3.04
N PHE A 115 20.54 8.83 -2.86
CA PHE A 115 21.16 7.91 -1.90
C PHE A 115 22.55 7.44 -2.30
N GLY A 116 23.05 7.84 -3.50
CA GLY A 116 24.36 7.49 -4.01
C GLY A 116 24.48 6.02 -4.43
N LEU A 117 23.39 5.42 -4.86
CA LEU A 117 23.42 4.19 -5.62
C LEU A 117 23.82 4.51 -7.07
N ASP A 118 24.69 3.71 -7.64
CA ASP A 118 24.91 3.75 -9.09
C ASP A 118 23.75 3.05 -9.82
N GLU A 119 23.62 3.34 -11.12
CA GLU A 119 22.57 2.83 -11.97
C GLU A 119 22.50 1.29 -11.95
N GLY A 120 23.66 0.62 -12.01
CA GLY A 120 23.72 -0.85 -12.02
C GLY A 120 23.23 -1.48 -10.71
N ILE A 121 23.48 -0.84 -9.56
CA ILE A 121 22.96 -1.30 -8.27
C ILE A 121 21.46 -1.07 -8.19
N PHE A 122 20.99 0.08 -8.66
CA PHE A 122 19.55 0.38 -8.68
C PHE A 122 18.79 -0.63 -9.57
N GLU A 123 19.27 -0.88 -10.77
CA GLU A 123 18.69 -1.87 -11.69
C GLU A 123 18.68 -3.29 -11.08
N ALA A 124 19.73 -3.68 -10.36
CA ALA A 124 19.77 -4.96 -9.68
C ALA A 124 18.73 -5.06 -8.54
N ILE A 125 18.51 -3.97 -7.79
CA ILE A 125 17.45 -3.90 -6.76
C ILE A 125 16.07 -4.00 -7.43
N LEU A 126 15.84 -3.25 -8.50
CA LEU A 126 14.60 -3.24 -9.24
C LEU A 126 14.28 -4.63 -9.81
N ALA A 127 15.20 -5.23 -10.55
CA ALA A 127 15.03 -6.57 -11.12
C ALA A 127 14.73 -7.64 -10.04
N ARG A 128 15.42 -7.56 -8.89
CA ARG A 128 15.15 -8.47 -7.76
C ARG A 128 13.77 -8.24 -7.16
N PHE A 129 13.34 -6.99 -7.07
CA PHE A 129 12.02 -6.64 -6.58
C PHE A 129 10.93 -7.14 -7.54
N GLU A 130 11.09 -6.90 -8.84
CA GLU A 130 10.16 -7.37 -9.88
C GLU A 130 10.04 -8.90 -9.89
N ALA A 131 11.15 -9.61 -9.86
CA ALA A 131 11.14 -11.08 -9.79
C ALA A 131 10.41 -11.60 -8.55
N PHE A 132 10.55 -10.92 -7.41
CA PHE A 132 9.83 -11.27 -6.17
C PHE A 132 8.34 -10.91 -6.26
N TYR A 133 8.02 -9.78 -6.88
CA TYR A 133 6.65 -9.34 -7.10
C TYR A 133 5.92 -10.28 -8.05
N ASP A 134 6.54 -10.65 -9.17
CA ASP A 134 6.01 -11.61 -10.14
C ASP A 134 5.81 -13.00 -9.52
N GLN A 135 6.74 -13.47 -8.68
CA GLN A 135 6.56 -14.72 -7.94
C GLN A 135 5.40 -14.65 -6.94
N ARG A 136 5.14 -13.49 -6.32
CA ARG A 136 3.95 -13.31 -5.48
C ARG A 136 2.67 -13.28 -6.30
N GLN A 137 2.69 -12.65 -7.47
CA GLN A 137 1.58 -12.64 -8.42
C GLN A 137 1.30 -14.04 -8.94
N THR A 138 2.33 -14.82 -9.31
CA THR A 138 2.18 -16.20 -9.81
C THR A 138 1.83 -17.20 -8.72
N ARG A 139 2.25 -16.98 -7.46
CA ARG A 139 1.85 -17.79 -6.29
C ARG A 139 0.45 -17.45 -5.76
N ARG A 140 -0.06 -16.26 -6.01
CA ARG A 140 -1.49 -15.98 -6.03
C ARG A 140 -2.01 -16.71 -7.26
N ASN A 141 -2.60 -17.88 -7.03
CA ASN A 141 -3.15 -18.80 -8.01
C ASN A 141 -3.64 -18.03 -9.26
N PRO A 142 -3.13 -18.31 -10.50
CA PRO A 142 -3.60 -17.62 -11.73
C PRO A 142 -5.12 -17.77 -11.95
N TYR A 143 -5.75 -18.73 -11.28
CA TYR A 143 -7.21 -18.87 -11.16
C TYR A 143 -7.85 -17.87 -10.19
N GLU A 144 -7.10 -17.27 -9.25
CA GLU A 144 -7.64 -16.26 -8.33
C GLU A 144 -7.50 -14.81 -8.86
N MET A 145 -6.57 -14.55 -9.78
CA MET A 145 -6.45 -13.26 -10.50
C MET A 145 -7.29 -13.17 -11.78
N ARG A 146 -7.82 -14.27 -12.27
CA ARG A 146 -9.01 -14.21 -13.13
C ARG A 146 -10.18 -13.92 -12.21
N THR A 147 -10.34 -12.63 -11.88
CA THR A 147 -11.60 -12.05 -11.45
C THR A 147 -12.59 -13.12 -10.97
N LYS A 148 -12.54 -13.47 -9.69
CA LYS A 148 -13.80 -13.97 -9.12
C LYS A 148 -14.76 -12.87 -9.46
N SER A 149 -15.66 -13.13 -10.42
CA SER A 149 -16.78 -12.23 -10.68
C SER A 149 -17.27 -11.73 -9.33
N PRO A 150 -17.60 -10.45 -9.16
CA PRO A 150 -18.14 -9.96 -7.88
C PRO A 150 -19.23 -10.88 -7.32
N TYR A 151 -19.98 -11.53 -8.21
CA TYR A 151 -20.94 -12.57 -7.85
C TYR A 151 -20.27 -13.82 -7.25
N ALA A 152 -19.16 -14.27 -7.81
CA ALA A 152 -18.42 -15.42 -7.29
C ALA A 152 -17.79 -15.15 -5.91
N VAL A 153 -17.38 -13.91 -5.62
CA VAL A 153 -16.92 -13.49 -4.28
C VAL A 153 -18.03 -13.64 -3.25
N LEU A 154 -19.27 -13.33 -3.64
CA LEU A 154 -20.46 -13.53 -2.82
C LEU A 154 -20.96 -14.98 -2.82
N GLY A 155 -20.38 -15.86 -3.65
CA GLY A 155 -20.82 -17.25 -3.81
C GLY A 155 -22.14 -17.38 -4.57
N LEU A 156 -22.36 -16.49 -5.53
CA LEU A 156 -23.55 -16.43 -6.39
C LEU A 156 -23.18 -16.68 -7.85
N LYS A 157 -24.18 -17.00 -8.68
CA LYS A 157 -24.05 -17.06 -10.14
C LYS A 157 -24.03 -15.64 -10.72
N GLU A 158 -23.38 -15.44 -11.88
CA GLU A 158 -23.19 -14.12 -12.51
C GLU A 158 -24.48 -13.35 -12.83
N ASP A 159 -25.60 -14.04 -12.94
CA ASP A 159 -26.92 -13.48 -13.28
C ASP A 159 -27.87 -13.44 -12.08
N ALA A 160 -27.35 -13.59 -10.85
CA ALA A 160 -28.19 -13.61 -9.66
C ALA A 160 -28.95 -12.28 -9.50
N PRO A 161 -30.28 -12.33 -9.20
CA PRO A 161 -31.07 -11.13 -8.97
C PRO A 161 -30.49 -10.29 -7.83
N PHE A 162 -30.58 -8.96 -7.95
CA PHE A 162 -30.00 -8.05 -6.96
C PHE A 162 -30.53 -8.25 -5.52
N ASP A 163 -31.77 -8.74 -5.38
CA ASP A 163 -32.32 -9.08 -4.06
C ASP A 163 -31.62 -10.30 -3.43
N GLU A 164 -31.19 -11.27 -4.24
CA GLU A 164 -30.38 -12.40 -3.79
C GLU A 164 -28.98 -11.93 -3.41
N VAL A 165 -28.38 -11.01 -4.17
CA VAL A 165 -27.11 -10.36 -3.88
C VAL A 165 -27.15 -9.66 -2.52
N LYS A 166 -28.20 -8.84 -2.26
CA LYS A 166 -28.42 -8.17 -0.97
C LYS A 166 -28.55 -9.14 0.19
N LYS A 167 -29.32 -10.22 0.00
CA LYS A 167 -29.51 -11.24 1.02
C LYS A 167 -28.18 -11.91 1.36
N ARG A 168 -27.45 -12.35 0.35
CA ARG A 168 -26.17 -13.03 0.50
C ARG A 168 -25.11 -12.13 1.13
N TYR A 169 -25.03 -10.88 0.72
CA TYR A 169 -24.16 -9.87 1.32
C TYR A 169 -24.40 -9.75 2.83
N ARG A 170 -25.65 -9.61 3.28
CA ARG A 170 -25.99 -9.50 4.71
C ARG A 170 -25.57 -10.75 5.52
N GLU A 171 -25.74 -11.94 4.93
CA GLU A 171 -25.31 -13.19 5.55
C GLU A 171 -23.78 -13.24 5.74
N LEU A 172 -23.02 -12.84 4.70
CA LEU A 172 -21.57 -12.82 4.73
C LEU A 172 -21.02 -11.76 5.69
N VAL A 173 -21.59 -10.55 5.70
CA VAL A 173 -21.25 -9.50 6.68
C VAL A 173 -21.43 -10.04 8.10
N LYS A 174 -22.57 -10.64 8.41
CA LYS A 174 -22.83 -11.25 9.73
C LYS A 174 -21.83 -12.34 10.10
N LYS A 175 -21.36 -13.12 9.10
CA LYS A 175 -20.43 -14.22 9.31
C LYS A 175 -18.99 -13.73 9.58
N TYR A 176 -18.55 -12.67 8.90
CA TYR A 176 -17.17 -12.19 8.91
C TYR A 176 -16.98 -10.87 9.68
N HIS A 177 -18.01 -10.38 10.38
CA HIS A 177 -17.91 -9.13 11.13
C HIS A 177 -16.95 -9.27 12.31
N PRO A 178 -15.95 -8.39 12.47
CA PRO A 178 -14.95 -8.49 13.53
C PRO A 178 -15.58 -8.50 14.93
N ASP A 179 -16.58 -7.66 15.20
CA ASP A 179 -17.24 -7.60 16.51
C ASP A 179 -17.92 -8.92 16.89
N ILE A 180 -18.49 -9.62 15.90
CA ILE A 180 -19.14 -10.91 16.13
C ILE A 180 -18.08 -11.99 16.43
N LEU A 181 -16.94 -11.95 15.77
CA LEU A 181 -15.85 -12.90 15.98
C LEU A 181 -15.13 -12.64 17.30
N MET A 182 -14.91 -11.37 17.66
CA MET A 182 -14.42 -10.98 18.99
C MET A 182 -15.37 -11.46 20.10
N GLY A 183 -16.67 -11.28 19.92
CA GLY A 183 -17.68 -11.77 20.86
C GLY A 183 -17.74 -13.30 21.00
N ARG A 184 -17.18 -14.05 20.04
CA ARG A 184 -17.04 -15.52 20.07
C ARG A 184 -15.71 -16.00 20.62
N GLY A 185 -14.79 -15.10 20.94
CA GLY A 185 -13.45 -15.45 21.43
C GLY A 185 -12.52 -16.03 20.37
N GLU A 186 -12.73 -15.70 19.09
CA GLU A 186 -11.84 -16.13 18.00
C GLU A 186 -10.45 -15.49 18.15
N SER A 187 -9.42 -16.15 17.61
CA SER A 187 -8.05 -15.64 17.66
C SER A 187 -7.86 -14.38 16.84
N GLU A 188 -6.89 -13.52 17.22
CA GLU A 188 -6.54 -12.30 16.47
C GLU A 188 -6.24 -12.60 14.99
N GLU A 189 -5.54 -13.71 14.71
CA GLU A 189 -5.26 -14.16 13.34
C GLU A 189 -6.54 -14.46 12.55
N MET A 190 -7.53 -15.06 13.19
CA MET A 190 -8.83 -15.38 12.58
C MET A 190 -9.64 -14.10 12.33
N ILE A 191 -9.60 -13.14 13.27
CA ILE A 191 -10.26 -11.85 13.14
C ILE A 191 -9.64 -11.05 11.97
N GLU A 192 -8.31 -11.04 11.87
CA GLU A 192 -7.61 -10.36 10.77
C GLU A 192 -7.95 -10.98 9.39
N LYS A 193 -7.92 -12.31 9.26
CA LYS A 193 -8.34 -13.01 8.03
C LYS A 193 -9.78 -12.69 7.66
N SER A 194 -10.65 -12.65 8.65
CA SER A 194 -12.08 -12.37 8.43
C SER A 194 -12.33 -10.92 8.05
N THR A 195 -11.57 -9.98 8.60
CA THR A 195 -11.62 -8.55 8.23
C THR A 195 -11.23 -8.35 6.77
N ARG A 196 -10.14 -9.00 6.31
CA ARG A 196 -9.75 -8.99 4.88
C ARG A 196 -10.86 -9.58 4.00
N LYS A 197 -11.47 -10.69 4.45
CA LYS A 197 -12.57 -11.32 3.70
C LYS A 197 -13.81 -10.44 3.62
N LEU A 198 -14.13 -9.72 4.69
CA LEU A 198 -15.23 -8.76 4.71
C LEU A 198 -15.01 -7.60 3.75
N GLN A 199 -13.76 -7.14 3.59
CA GLN A 199 -13.41 -6.14 2.58
C GLN A 199 -13.71 -6.60 1.15
N GLU A 200 -13.23 -7.80 0.77
CA GLU A 200 -13.51 -8.37 -0.55
C GLU A 200 -15.04 -8.47 -0.81
N ILE A 201 -15.81 -8.83 0.21
CA ILE A 201 -17.26 -8.93 0.16
C ILE A 201 -17.90 -7.55 -0.07
N ASN A 202 -17.43 -6.52 0.61
CA ASN A 202 -17.93 -5.15 0.46
C ASN A 202 -17.65 -4.60 -0.94
N GLU A 203 -16.42 -4.77 -1.45
CA GLU A 203 -16.02 -4.35 -2.79
C GLU A 203 -16.85 -5.04 -3.87
N ALA A 204 -17.05 -6.36 -3.74
CA ALA A 204 -17.87 -7.13 -4.65
C ALA A 204 -19.34 -6.65 -4.67
N TYR A 205 -19.92 -6.37 -3.50
CA TYR A 205 -21.27 -5.88 -3.38
C TYR A 205 -21.44 -4.49 -4.02
N GLU A 206 -20.53 -3.54 -3.73
CA GLU A 206 -20.60 -2.20 -4.33
C GLU A 206 -20.41 -2.24 -5.86
N THR A 207 -19.54 -3.13 -6.36
CA THR A 207 -19.35 -3.31 -7.81
C THR A 207 -20.63 -3.81 -8.50
N ILE A 208 -21.34 -4.77 -7.90
CA ILE A 208 -22.61 -5.27 -8.45
C ILE A 208 -23.69 -4.19 -8.38
N LYS A 209 -23.79 -3.48 -7.26
CA LYS A 209 -24.76 -2.41 -7.04
C LYS A 209 -24.62 -1.25 -8.03
N GLN A 210 -23.41 -0.94 -8.47
CA GLN A 210 -23.15 0.10 -9.50
C GLN A 210 -23.57 -0.34 -10.90
N LYS A 211 -23.71 -1.64 -11.15
CA LYS A 211 -24.09 -2.22 -12.44
C LYS A 211 -25.57 -2.62 -12.53
N SER A 212 -26.30 -2.56 -11.41
CA SER A 212 -27.72 -2.92 -11.29
C SER A 212 -28.61 -1.70 -11.28
#